data_4b690a37d78b111defc83a81556a2db6
#
_entry.id   4b690a37d78b111defc83a81556a2db6
#
_cell.length_a   1.000
_cell.length_b   1.000
_cell.length_c   1.000
_cell.angle_alpha   90.00
_cell.angle_beta   90.00
_cell.angle_gamma   90.00
#
_symmetry.space_group_name_H-M   'P 1'
#
loop_
_entity.id
_entity.type
_entity.pdbx_description
1 polymer ?
#
loop_
_entity_poly.entity_id
_entity_poly.type
_entity_poly.pdbx_seq_one_letter_code
_entity_poly.pdbx_strand_id
1 'polypeptide(L)'
;MANIFGSEFRRVDNREHLGKPALVAVAIRSYPTTVEDLWEAITTPERLSRWFLPIEGDLKLGGRYQLKGNAGGTITRCEPPEALDVTWEFMGGMSWVTLRLTPEGKNARLTLELLTDPEYGDEE
;
A
#
# COMPACT_ATOMS: atom_id res chain seq x y z
N MET A 1 -3.85 1.40 18.82
CA MET A 1 -2.95 0.87 17.85
C MET A 1 -2.72 1.85 16.72
N ALA A 2 -1.52 1.98 16.35
CA ALA A 2 -1.22 2.87 15.24
C ALA A 2 -1.87 2.30 13.99
N ASN A 3 -2.59 3.12 13.31
CA ASN A 3 -3.29 2.70 12.14
C ASN A 3 -2.70 3.44 10.96
N ILE A 4 -2.19 2.71 10.01
CA ILE A 4 -1.61 3.32 8.84
C ILE A 4 -2.61 4.21 8.13
N PHE A 5 -3.90 3.91 8.29
CA PHE A 5 -4.93 4.73 7.69
C PHE A 5 -5.46 5.81 8.62
N GLY A 6 -4.96 5.90 9.84
CA GLY A 6 -5.31 6.97 10.76
C GLY A 6 -4.58 8.23 10.39
N SER A 7 -4.81 8.70 9.19
CA SER A 7 -3.99 9.70 8.59
C SER A 7 -4.51 11.11 8.84
N GLU A 8 -3.68 12.06 8.51
CA GLU A 8 -4.04 13.47 8.58
C GLU A 8 -5.01 13.83 7.48
N PHE A 9 -5.05 13.07 6.39
CA PHE A 9 -5.89 13.40 5.26
C PHE A 9 -6.36 12.13 4.58
N ARG A 10 -7.66 12.09 4.27
CA ARG A 10 -8.26 10.98 3.54
C ARG A 10 -9.29 11.51 2.58
N ARG A 11 -9.44 10.83 1.46
CA ARG A 11 -10.53 11.13 0.54
C ARG A 11 -10.80 9.91 -0.33
N VAL A 12 -11.96 9.91 -0.99
CA VAL A 12 -12.31 8.90 -1.98
C VAL A 12 -12.61 9.62 -3.27
N ASP A 13 -11.97 9.20 -4.34
CA ASP A 13 -12.15 9.79 -5.66
C ASP A 13 -12.63 8.75 -6.64
N ASN A 14 -13.18 9.21 -7.75
CA ASN A 14 -13.50 8.33 -8.87
C ASN A 14 -12.34 8.36 -9.84
N ARG A 15 -12.06 7.20 -10.44
CA ARG A 15 -10.95 7.07 -11.38
C ARG A 15 -11.30 5.99 -12.38
N GLU A 16 -10.64 6.02 -13.53
CA GLU A 16 -10.80 4.98 -14.51
C GLU A 16 -9.70 3.96 -14.33
N HIS A 17 -10.04 2.69 -14.43
CA HIS A 17 -9.07 1.60 -14.35
C HIS A 17 -9.44 0.58 -15.42
N LEU A 18 -8.52 0.35 -16.35
CA LEU A 18 -8.75 -0.59 -17.45
C LEU A 18 -10.02 -0.24 -18.22
N GLY A 19 -10.28 1.04 -18.39
CA GLY A 19 -11.43 1.52 -19.14
C GLY A 19 -12.74 1.48 -18.41
N LYS A 20 -12.73 1.21 -17.11
CA LYS A 20 -13.95 1.12 -16.31
C LYS A 20 -13.88 2.05 -15.11
N PRO A 21 -15.03 2.49 -14.61
CA PRO A 21 -15.03 3.31 -13.41
C PRO A 21 -14.51 2.51 -12.23
N ALA A 22 -13.74 3.17 -11.39
CA ALA A 22 -13.19 2.56 -10.19
C ALA A 22 -13.15 3.61 -9.09
N LEU A 23 -13.06 3.14 -7.85
CA LEU A 23 -12.93 4.02 -6.71
C LEU A 23 -11.50 3.97 -6.22
N VAL A 24 -10.97 5.12 -5.83
CA VAL A 24 -9.67 5.16 -5.21
C VAL A 24 -9.79 5.84 -3.86
N ALA A 25 -9.32 5.16 -2.83
CA ALA A 25 -9.22 5.75 -1.51
C ALA A 25 -7.80 6.25 -1.34
N VAL A 26 -7.66 7.49 -0.92
CA VAL A 26 -6.35 8.11 -0.76
C VAL A 26 -6.16 8.45 0.71
N ALA A 27 -5.02 8.09 1.25
CA ALA A 27 -4.64 8.45 2.61
C ALA A 27 -3.25 9.04 2.57
N ILE A 28 -3.05 10.16 3.24
CA ILE A 28 -1.78 10.86 3.28
C ILE A 28 -1.41 11.09 4.73
N ARG A 29 -0.19 10.75 5.08
CA ARG A 29 0.28 10.94 6.44
C ARG A 29 1.76 11.29 6.45
N SER A 30 2.14 12.20 7.35
CA SER A 30 3.54 12.56 7.53
C SER A 30 4.09 11.84 8.75
N TYR A 31 5.34 11.43 8.67
CA TYR A 31 6.04 10.74 9.75
C TYR A 31 7.32 11.49 10.07
N PRO A 32 7.67 11.59 11.36
CA PRO A 32 8.88 12.32 11.77
C PRO A 32 10.13 11.46 11.57
N THR A 33 10.42 11.14 10.33
CA THR A 33 11.58 10.33 10.00
C THR A 33 11.99 10.62 8.55
N THR A 34 13.04 9.96 8.09
CA THR A 34 13.50 10.13 6.72
C THR A 34 12.73 9.22 5.78
N VAL A 35 12.79 9.54 4.49
CA VAL A 35 12.15 8.71 3.47
C VAL A 35 12.78 7.32 3.49
N GLU A 36 14.10 7.25 3.65
CA GLU A 36 14.80 5.96 3.67
C GLU A 36 14.37 5.10 4.84
N ASP A 37 14.23 5.70 6.02
CA ASP A 37 13.80 4.94 7.18
C ASP A 37 12.36 4.48 7.05
N LEU A 38 11.50 5.36 6.54
CA LEU A 38 10.10 4.99 6.32
C LEU A 38 9.99 3.87 5.30
N TRP A 39 10.81 3.92 4.25
CA TRP A 39 10.82 2.86 3.25
C TRP A 39 11.15 1.51 3.91
N GLU A 40 12.17 1.50 4.77
CA GLU A 40 12.52 0.26 5.44
C GLU A 40 11.42 -0.21 6.37
N ALA A 41 10.71 0.71 7.00
CA ALA A 41 9.63 0.34 7.91
C ALA A 41 8.50 -0.37 7.20
N ILE A 42 8.26 -0.04 5.92
CA ILE A 42 7.16 -0.64 5.18
C ILE A 42 7.60 -1.79 4.28
N THR A 43 8.90 -2.05 4.16
CA THR A 43 9.37 -3.12 3.29
C THR A 43 10.21 -4.18 4.02
N THR A 44 10.53 -3.99 5.28
CA THR A 44 11.31 -4.96 6.04
C THR A 44 10.36 -5.79 6.90
N PRO A 45 10.36 -7.12 6.72
CA PRO A 45 9.39 -7.95 7.46
C PRO A 45 9.42 -7.76 8.96
N GLU A 46 10.63 -7.64 9.55
CA GLU A 46 10.72 -7.48 11.00
C GLU A 46 10.09 -6.18 11.47
N ARG A 47 10.26 -5.10 10.72
CA ARG A 47 9.69 -3.82 11.10
C ARG A 47 8.20 -3.80 10.82
N LEU A 48 7.79 -4.35 9.68
CA LEU A 48 6.38 -4.37 9.32
C LEU A 48 5.57 -5.17 10.31
N SER A 49 6.10 -6.27 10.83
CA SER A 49 5.38 -7.09 11.77
C SER A 49 5.17 -6.40 13.11
N ARG A 50 5.94 -5.38 13.43
CA ARG A 50 5.80 -4.68 14.70
C ARG A 50 4.65 -3.69 14.71
N TRP A 51 4.35 -3.11 13.56
CA TRP A 51 3.34 -2.05 13.54
C TRP A 51 2.17 -2.38 12.63
N PHE A 52 2.24 -3.47 11.90
CA PHE A 52 1.16 -3.85 11.03
C PHE A 52 0.85 -5.34 11.20
N LEU A 53 1.33 -6.19 10.29
CA LEU A 53 1.07 -7.63 10.34
C LEU A 53 2.33 -8.40 9.95
N PRO A 54 2.49 -9.61 10.48
CA PRO A 54 3.56 -10.47 9.97
C PRO A 54 3.38 -10.71 8.48
N ILE A 55 4.49 -10.69 7.76
CA ILE A 55 4.46 -10.82 6.31
C ILE A 55 5.50 -11.85 5.88
N GLU A 56 5.16 -12.62 4.87
CA GLU A 56 6.06 -13.61 4.29
C GLU A 56 6.15 -13.36 2.80
N GLY A 57 7.20 -13.88 2.18
CA GLY A 57 7.36 -13.85 0.75
C GLY A 57 8.58 -13.08 0.30
N ASP A 58 8.63 -12.83 -1.00
CA ASP A 58 9.74 -12.10 -1.61
C ASP A 58 9.32 -10.66 -1.78
N LEU A 59 9.88 -9.77 -0.97
CA LEU A 59 9.51 -8.35 -1.01
C LEU A 59 10.38 -7.64 -2.03
N LYS A 60 10.22 -8.00 -3.30
CA LYS A 60 10.96 -7.40 -4.39
C LYS A 60 10.08 -7.39 -5.63
N LEU A 61 10.52 -6.68 -6.65
CA LEU A 61 9.76 -6.57 -7.89
C LEU A 61 9.46 -7.97 -8.44
N GLY A 62 8.20 -8.21 -8.73
CA GLY A 62 7.75 -9.50 -9.25
C GLY A 62 7.54 -10.56 -8.19
N GLY A 63 7.90 -10.28 -6.95
CA GLY A 63 7.72 -11.24 -5.88
C GLY A 63 6.31 -11.26 -5.33
N ARG A 64 5.99 -12.33 -4.63
CA ARG A 64 4.68 -12.48 -4.00
C ARG A 64 4.84 -12.33 -2.49
N TYR A 65 3.86 -11.71 -1.87
CA TYR A 65 3.84 -11.53 -0.43
C TYR A 65 2.53 -12.05 0.14
N GLN A 66 2.53 -12.34 1.43
CA GLN A 66 1.34 -12.78 2.14
C GLN A 66 1.36 -12.20 3.54
N LEU A 67 0.33 -11.44 3.88
CA LEU A 67 0.14 -10.94 5.23
C LEU A 67 -0.61 -12.00 6.02
N LYS A 68 -0.16 -12.28 7.23
CA LYS A 68 -0.72 -13.36 8.00
C LYS A 68 -2.20 -13.11 8.28
N GLY A 69 -3.05 -14.04 7.85
CA GLY A 69 -4.48 -13.95 8.08
C GLY A 69 -5.16 -12.82 7.34
N ASN A 70 -4.52 -12.32 6.29
CA ASN A 70 -5.05 -11.18 5.57
C ASN A 70 -4.68 -11.29 4.10
N ALA A 71 -4.53 -10.16 3.42
CA ALA A 71 -4.33 -10.11 1.99
C ALA A 71 -2.93 -10.55 1.58
N GLY A 72 -2.79 -10.93 0.34
CA GLY A 72 -1.52 -11.17 -0.28
C GLY A 72 -1.56 -10.60 -1.68
N GLY A 73 -0.46 -10.74 -2.41
CA GLY A 73 -0.43 -10.25 -3.76
C GLY A 73 0.96 -10.27 -4.36
N THR A 74 1.11 -9.49 -5.42
CA THR A 74 2.36 -9.39 -6.17
C THR A 74 2.87 -7.97 -6.11
N ILE A 75 4.17 -7.81 -6.01
CA ILE A 75 4.80 -6.50 -6.06
C ILE A 75 5.04 -6.16 -7.51
N THR A 76 4.33 -5.16 -8.02
CA THR A 76 4.35 -4.84 -9.44
C THR A 76 5.26 -3.67 -9.76
N ARG A 77 5.68 -2.90 -8.74
CA ARG A 77 6.63 -1.82 -8.92
C ARG A 77 7.40 -1.64 -7.62
N CYS A 78 8.71 -1.52 -7.72
CA CYS A 78 9.54 -1.33 -6.54
C CYS A 78 10.70 -0.43 -6.90
N GLU A 79 10.61 0.84 -6.47
CA GLU A 79 11.62 1.86 -6.76
C GLU A 79 12.03 2.52 -5.44
N PRO A 80 12.94 1.90 -4.71
CA PRO A 80 13.35 2.44 -3.42
C PRO A 80 13.99 3.81 -3.58
N PRO A 81 13.77 4.71 -2.65
CA PRO A 81 12.85 4.62 -1.52
C PRO A 81 11.55 5.37 -1.79
N GLU A 82 11.10 5.45 -3.02
CA GLU A 82 10.03 6.34 -3.42
C GLU A 82 8.73 5.67 -3.78
N ALA A 83 8.76 4.52 -4.42
CA ALA A 83 7.54 3.96 -4.99
C ALA A 83 7.44 2.47 -4.81
N LEU A 84 6.28 2.02 -4.37
CA LEU A 84 5.97 0.60 -4.23
C LEU A 84 4.52 0.39 -4.65
N ASP A 85 4.31 -0.46 -5.64
CA ASP A 85 2.96 -0.82 -6.07
C ASP A 85 2.78 -2.31 -5.88
N VAL A 86 1.63 -2.70 -5.36
CA VAL A 86 1.33 -4.10 -5.14
C VAL A 86 -0.13 -4.37 -5.48
N THR A 87 -0.42 -5.60 -5.86
CA THR A 87 -1.81 -6.04 -5.88
C THR A 87 -2.20 -6.43 -4.47
N TRP A 88 -3.49 -6.32 -4.17
CA TRP A 88 -4.01 -6.60 -2.85
C TRP A 88 -5.16 -7.57 -3.04
N GLU A 89 -4.91 -8.86 -2.79
CA GLU A 89 -5.87 -9.92 -3.05
C GLU A 89 -6.40 -10.44 -1.72
N PHE A 90 -7.70 -10.39 -1.54
CA PHE A 90 -8.31 -10.80 -0.29
C PHE A 90 -9.72 -11.29 -0.55
N MET A 91 -10.02 -12.49 -0.10
CA MET A 91 -11.39 -13.06 -0.17
C MET A 91 -11.92 -13.09 -1.61
N GLY A 92 -11.07 -13.40 -2.55
CA GLY A 92 -11.49 -13.52 -3.94
C GLY A 92 -11.54 -12.23 -4.71
N GLY A 93 -11.36 -11.11 -4.04
CA GLY A 93 -11.34 -9.82 -4.71
C GLY A 93 -9.93 -9.34 -4.93
N MET A 94 -9.78 -8.32 -5.75
CA MET A 94 -8.47 -7.73 -5.99
C MET A 94 -8.57 -6.22 -5.98
N SER A 95 -7.58 -5.61 -5.35
CA SER A 95 -7.39 -4.17 -5.37
C SER A 95 -5.94 -3.89 -5.74
N TRP A 96 -5.62 -2.63 -5.95
CA TRP A 96 -4.28 -2.22 -6.31
C TRP A 96 -3.86 -1.14 -5.33
N VAL A 97 -2.71 -1.32 -4.69
CA VAL A 97 -2.21 -0.38 -3.70
C VAL A 97 -0.95 0.27 -4.24
N THR A 98 -0.92 1.59 -4.21
CA THR A 98 0.29 2.32 -4.56
C THR A 98 0.74 3.11 -3.35
N LEU A 99 2.04 3.07 -3.11
CA LEU A 99 2.67 3.81 -2.02
C LEU A 99 3.71 4.73 -2.62
N ARG A 100 3.65 5.99 -2.23
CA ARG A 100 4.63 6.98 -2.67
C ARG A 100 5.17 7.69 -1.45
N LEU A 101 6.48 7.75 -1.37
CA LEU A 101 7.16 8.41 -0.25
C LEU A 101 7.87 9.63 -0.78
N THR A 102 7.66 10.77 -0.14
CA THR A 102 8.31 12.01 -0.54
C THR A 102 8.87 12.71 0.68
N PRO A 103 10.03 13.36 0.54
CA PRO A 103 10.57 14.14 1.65
C PRO A 103 9.71 15.38 1.89
N GLU A 104 9.57 15.73 3.16
CA GLU A 104 8.76 16.88 3.54
C GLU A 104 9.51 17.56 4.68
N GLY A 105 10.48 18.39 4.35
CA GLY A 105 11.37 18.97 5.34
C GLY A 105 12.13 17.87 6.05
N LYS A 106 11.99 17.80 7.35
CA LYS A 106 12.64 16.75 8.13
C LYS A 106 11.79 15.51 8.24
N ASN A 107 10.59 15.54 7.65
CA ASN A 107 9.66 14.44 7.75
C ASN A 107 9.59 13.70 6.43
N ALA A 108 8.91 12.58 6.44
CA ALA A 108 8.59 11.84 5.23
C ALA A 108 7.09 11.76 5.09
N ARG A 109 6.61 11.99 3.89
CA ARG A 109 5.18 11.90 3.60
C ARG A 109 4.90 10.60 2.88
N LEU A 110 3.92 9.86 3.38
CA LEU A 110 3.44 8.65 2.74
C LEU A 110 2.09 8.94 2.13
N THR A 111 1.96 8.68 0.83
CA THR A 111 0.69 8.75 0.13
C THR A 111 0.33 7.33 -0.28
N LEU A 112 -0.80 6.86 0.22
CA LEU A 112 -1.28 5.54 -0.10
C LEU A 112 -2.56 5.66 -0.91
N GLU A 113 -2.65 4.95 -2.03
CA GLU A 113 -3.86 4.88 -2.81
C GLU A 113 -4.30 3.44 -2.91
N LEU A 114 -5.55 3.19 -2.59
CA LEU A 114 -6.15 1.88 -2.75
C LEU A 114 -7.20 1.99 -3.83
N LEU A 115 -6.93 1.35 -4.96
CA LEU A 115 -7.83 1.36 -6.10
C LEU A 115 -8.68 0.10 -6.08
N THR A 116 -9.97 0.28 -6.04
CA THR A 116 -10.91 -0.84 -6.03
C THR A 116 -11.76 -0.79 -7.29
N ASP A 117 -11.75 -1.88 -8.02
CA ASP A 117 -12.62 -2.01 -9.19
C ASP A 117 -13.88 -2.73 -8.71
N PRO A 118 -15.03 -2.04 -8.71
CA PRO A 118 -16.24 -2.64 -8.16
C PRO A 118 -16.68 -3.90 -8.90
N GLU A 119 -16.22 -4.08 -10.13
CA GLU A 119 -16.59 -5.26 -10.89
C GLU A 119 -15.63 -6.41 -10.77
N TYR A 120 -14.47 -6.17 -10.19
CA TYR A 120 -13.47 -7.21 -10.13
C TYR A 120 -13.71 -8.11 -8.92
N GLY A 121 -13.78 -9.42 -9.16
CA GLY A 121 -13.98 -10.37 -8.10
C GLY A 121 -15.37 -10.38 -7.50
N ASP A 122 -16.26 -9.59 -8.07
CA ASP A 122 -17.61 -9.51 -7.57
C ASP A 122 -18.48 -10.32 -8.49
N GLU A 123 -18.55 -11.56 -8.24
CA GLU A 123 -19.27 -12.33 -9.08
C GLU A 123 -20.43 -12.66 -8.54
N GLU A 124 -20.94 -12.55 -8.33
CA GLU A 124 -21.94 -12.95 -7.73
C GLU A 124 -22.67 -13.15 -8.06
#